data_223fbe9bcea0dc5535b5adc63cce5836
#
_entry.id   223fbe9bcea0dc5535b5adc63cce5836
#
_cell.length_a   1.000
_cell.length_b   1.000
_cell.length_c   1.000
_cell.angle_alpha   90.00
_cell.angle_beta   90.00
_cell.angle_gamma   90.00
#
_symmetry.space_group_name_H-M   'P 1'
#
loop_
_entity.id
_entity.type
_entity.pdbx_description
1 polymer ?
#
loop_
_entity_poly.entity_id
_entity_poly.type
_entity_poly.pdbx_seq_one_letter_code
_entity_poly.pdbx_strand_id
1 'polypeptide(L)'
;MMKIYTNPTCHYCNRLKTVLNEQNVPYEEINASENEEEWNEITRIAGIGMTPAVIFQDEIWLPNRDFRTPEELIGRVKHFTDNPMKPLKLEERLDQVHNTVKNLTLLLNQMSQTLQTLNSKVPQSVPPATQQVVPPQPQPQQ
;
A
#
# COMPACT_ATOMS: atom_id res chain seq x y z
N MET A 1 -24.07 7.10 -1.40
CA MET A 1 -24.06 7.92 -0.17
C MET A 1 -22.74 7.63 0.53
N MET A 2 -22.09 8.61 1.16
CA MET A 2 -20.83 8.42 1.89
C MET A 2 -21.11 7.87 3.29
N LYS A 3 -20.38 6.82 3.71
CA LYS A 3 -20.41 6.28 5.07
C LYS A 3 -19.11 6.66 5.79
N ILE A 4 -19.21 7.00 7.07
CA ILE A 4 -18.05 7.34 7.90
C ILE A 4 -18.07 6.50 9.17
N TYR A 5 -17.07 5.66 9.32
CA TYR A 5 -16.85 4.88 10.54
C TYR A 5 -16.05 5.71 11.52
N THR A 6 -16.64 5.94 12.68
CA THR A 6 -16.11 6.81 13.74
C THR A 6 -15.93 6.06 15.04
N ASN A 7 -15.21 6.68 15.96
CA ASN A 7 -15.14 6.27 17.37
C ASN A 7 -15.50 7.49 18.23
N PRO A 8 -16.28 7.35 19.31
CA PRO A 8 -16.69 8.46 20.16
C PRO A 8 -15.55 9.31 20.72
N THR A 9 -14.37 8.72 20.93
CA THR A 9 -13.18 9.42 21.45
C THR A 9 -12.29 10.03 20.38
N CYS A 10 -12.65 9.90 19.11
CA CYS A 10 -11.85 10.34 17.98
C CYS A 10 -12.02 11.84 17.70
N HIS A 11 -11.06 12.66 18.11
CA HIS A 11 -11.08 14.12 17.87
C HIS A 11 -11.09 14.47 16.37
N TYR A 12 -10.37 13.71 15.55
CA TYR A 12 -10.34 13.94 14.11
C TYR A 12 -11.70 13.63 13.46
N CYS A 13 -12.42 12.62 13.96
CA CYS A 13 -13.77 12.31 13.51
C CYS A 13 -14.74 13.47 13.77
N ASN A 14 -14.66 14.10 14.95
CA ASN A 14 -15.49 15.25 15.29
C ASN A 14 -15.19 16.43 14.37
N ARG A 15 -13.92 16.73 14.14
CA ARG A 15 -13.51 17.79 13.20
C ARG A 15 -14.02 17.51 11.79
N LEU A 16 -13.89 16.27 11.31
CA LEU A 16 -14.38 15.88 9.99
C LEU A 16 -15.88 16.10 9.87
N LYS A 17 -16.66 15.66 10.86
CA LYS A 17 -18.13 15.87 10.88
C LYS A 17 -18.52 17.34 10.86
N THR A 18 -17.82 18.18 11.63
CA THR A 18 -18.06 19.63 11.63
C THR A 18 -17.91 20.21 10.23
N VAL A 19 -16.79 19.93 9.55
CA VAL A 19 -16.51 20.49 8.23
C VAL A 19 -17.48 19.93 7.17
N LEU A 20 -17.86 18.65 7.26
CA LEU A 20 -18.87 18.05 6.38
C LEU A 20 -20.23 18.74 6.52
N ASN A 21 -20.65 19.00 7.75
CA ASN A 21 -21.90 19.70 8.02
C ASN A 21 -21.88 21.16 7.51
N GLU A 22 -20.79 21.89 7.74
CA GLU A 22 -20.59 23.26 7.24
C GLU A 22 -20.65 23.33 5.71
N GLN A 23 -20.13 22.30 5.03
CA GLN A 23 -20.11 22.20 3.57
C GLN A 23 -21.35 21.53 2.97
N ASN A 24 -22.34 21.17 3.81
CA ASN A 24 -23.57 20.47 3.42
C ASN A 24 -23.30 19.18 2.61
N VAL A 25 -22.26 18.43 2.98
CA VAL A 25 -21.95 17.14 2.38
C VAL A 25 -22.68 16.03 3.14
N PRO A 26 -23.62 15.31 2.51
CA PRO A 26 -24.39 14.27 3.19
C PRO A 26 -23.54 13.05 3.46
N TYR A 27 -23.64 12.53 4.68
CA TYR A 27 -22.96 11.30 5.10
C TYR A 27 -23.81 10.53 6.12
N GLU A 28 -23.51 9.24 6.24
CA GLU A 28 -24.02 8.35 7.28
C GLU A 28 -22.88 8.08 8.27
N GLU A 29 -23.10 8.39 9.56
CA GLU A 29 -22.16 8.08 10.62
C GLU A 29 -22.43 6.69 11.18
N ILE A 30 -21.39 5.87 11.30
CA ILE A 30 -21.44 4.52 11.86
C ILE A 30 -20.40 4.43 12.97
N ASN A 31 -20.83 4.03 14.17
CA ASN A 31 -19.91 3.77 15.27
C ASN A 31 -19.20 2.43 15.04
N ALA A 32 -17.89 2.46 14.87
CA ALA A 32 -17.07 1.28 14.61
C ALA A 32 -17.16 0.24 15.75
N SER A 33 -17.30 0.71 17.00
CA SER A 33 -17.41 -0.18 18.17
C SER A 33 -18.76 -0.89 18.30
N GLU A 34 -19.80 -0.35 17.67
CA GLU A 34 -21.15 -0.93 17.68
C GLU A 34 -21.41 -1.82 16.45
N ASN A 35 -20.53 -1.74 15.45
CA ASN A 35 -20.63 -2.47 14.18
C ASN A 35 -19.34 -3.26 13.92
N GLU A 36 -18.96 -4.10 14.88
CA GLU A 36 -17.64 -4.79 14.86
C GLU A 36 -17.46 -5.68 13.63
N GLU A 37 -18.47 -6.37 13.17
CA GLU A 37 -18.37 -7.28 12.01
C GLU A 37 -17.99 -6.49 10.75
N GLU A 38 -18.72 -5.41 10.45
CA GLU A 38 -18.49 -4.55 9.29
C GLU A 38 -17.14 -3.82 9.43
N TRP A 39 -16.83 -3.38 10.66
CA TRP A 39 -15.54 -2.75 10.96
C TRP A 39 -14.33 -3.68 10.75
N ASN A 40 -14.45 -4.94 11.16
CA ASN A 40 -13.40 -5.94 10.96
C ASN A 40 -13.17 -6.21 9.48
N GLU A 41 -14.23 -6.25 8.67
CA GLU A 41 -14.13 -6.42 7.23
C GLU A 41 -13.42 -5.21 6.57
N ILE A 42 -13.79 -3.98 6.96
CA ILE A 42 -13.13 -2.76 6.49
C ILE A 42 -11.65 -2.77 6.85
N THR A 43 -11.32 -3.13 8.09
CA THR A 43 -9.94 -3.21 8.58
C THR A 43 -9.13 -4.24 7.81
N ARG A 44 -9.74 -5.38 7.51
CA ARG A 44 -9.13 -6.45 6.72
C ARG A 44 -8.80 -5.99 5.30
N ILE A 45 -9.75 -5.31 4.65
CA ILE A 45 -9.58 -4.79 3.28
C ILE A 45 -8.56 -3.64 3.26
N ALA A 46 -8.66 -2.72 4.21
CA ALA A 46 -7.78 -1.55 4.29
C ALA A 46 -6.35 -1.89 4.75
N GLY A 47 -6.16 -3.05 5.39
CA GLY A 47 -4.89 -3.48 6.00
C GLY A 47 -4.56 -2.77 7.33
N ILE A 48 -5.40 -1.84 7.76
CA ILE A 48 -5.22 -1.06 9.00
C ILE A 48 -6.58 -0.62 9.54
N GLY A 49 -6.77 -0.69 10.87
CA GLY A 49 -7.94 -0.16 11.57
C GLY A 49 -7.69 1.26 12.06
N MET A 50 -8.22 2.25 11.37
CA MET A 50 -8.05 3.67 11.70
C MET A 50 -9.37 4.42 11.51
N THR A 51 -9.77 5.21 12.50
CA THR A 51 -10.92 6.11 12.39
C THR A 51 -10.47 7.57 12.22
N PRO A 52 -11.20 8.38 11.44
CA PRO A 52 -12.35 8.00 10.63
C PRO A 52 -11.96 7.16 9.42
N ALA A 53 -12.71 6.10 9.12
CA ALA A 53 -12.65 5.43 7.84
C ALA A 53 -13.85 5.87 7.00
N VAL A 54 -13.60 6.33 5.79
CA VAL A 54 -14.63 6.85 4.89
C VAL A 54 -14.85 5.87 3.75
N ILE A 55 -16.09 5.44 3.55
CA ILE A 55 -16.47 4.63 2.39
C ILE A 55 -17.27 5.49 1.44
N PHE A 56 -16.76 5.63 0.22
CA PHE A 56 -17.41 6.37 -0.84
C PHE A 56 -17.21 5.66 -2.19
N GLN A 57 -18.29 5.34 -2.89
CA GLN A 57 -18.27 4.62 -4.16
C GLN A 57 -17.45 3.31 -4.12
N ASP A 58 -17.69 2.52 -3.06
CA ASP A 58 -17.02 1.23 -2.79
C ASP A 58 -15.50 1.31 -2.55
N GLU A 59 -14.96 2.53 -2.38
CA GLU A 59 -13.58 2.75 -1.98
C GLU A 59 -13.48 3.12 -0.49
N ILE A 60 -12.42 2.64 0.17
CA ILE A 60 -12.11 2.95 1.56
C ILE A 60 -11.01 3.99 1.58
N TRP A 61 -11.33 5.17 2.12
CA TRP A 61 -10.38 6.27 2.30
C TRP A 61 -10.04 6.48 3.76
N LEU A 62 -8.74 6.55 4.06
CA LEU A 62 -8.20 6.70 5.41
C LEU A 62 -7.40 7.99 5.54
N PRO A 63 -7.42 8.64 6.73
CA PRO A 63 -6.58 9.81 6.99
C PRO A 63 -5.09 9.43 6.91
N ASN A 64 -4.27 10.37 6.46
CA ASN A 64 -2.84 10.23 6.21
C ASN A 64 -2.42 9.25 5.10
N ARG A 65 -3.32 8.40 4.63
CA ARG A 65 -3.12 7.56 3.44
C ARG A 65 -3.72 8.22 2.20
N ASP A 66 -4.99 8.59 2.27
CA ASP A 66 -5.78 9.05 1.12
C ASP A 66 -6.13 10.54 1.19
N PHE A 67 -6.22 11.11 2.39
CA PHE A 67 -6.44 12.54 2.62
C PHE A 67 -5.78 12.96 3.94
N ARG A 68 -5.39 14.22 4.04
CA ARG A 68 -4.74 14.78 5.23
C ARG A 68 -5.67 15.71 6.01
N THR A 69 -6.56 16.39 5.32
CA THR A 69 -7.51 17.33 5.94
C THR A 69 -8.94 17.01 5.51
N PRO A 70 -9.95 17.40 6.33
CA PRO A 70 -11.35 17.27 5.93
C PRO A 70 -11.68 17.97 4.61
N GLU A 71 -11.06 19.11 4.35
CA GLU A 71 -11.27 19.92 3.15
C GLU A 71 -10.75 19.17 1.91
N GLU A 72 -9.62 18.47 2.02
CA GLU A 72 -9.09 17.63 0.95
C GLU A 72 -10.05 16.46 0.64
N LEU A 73 -10.59 15.81 1.67
CA LEU A 73 -11.61 14.77 1.50
C LEU A 73 -12.82 15.31 0.75
N ILE A 74 -13.35 16.46 1.17
CA ILE A 74 -14.52 17.08 0.53
C ILE A 74 -14.23 17.43 -0.93
N GLY A 75 -13.05 17.98 -1.21
CA GLY A 75 -12.61 18.25 -2.58
C GLY A 75 -12.64 17.00 -3.46
N ARG A 76 -12.17 15.88 -2.92
CA ARG A 76 -12.21 14.58 -3.62
C ARG A 76 -13.65 14.09 -3.81
N VAL A 77 -14.47 14.11 -2.76
CA VAL A 77 -15.89 13.71 -2.87
C VAL A 77 -16.62 14.52 -3.93
N LYS A 78 -16.46 15.85 -3.94
CA LYS A 78 -17.04 16.72 -4.95
C LYS A 78 -16.54 16.37 -6.35
N HIS A 79 -15.22 16.21 -6.51
CA HIS A 79 -14.63 15.82 -7.78
C HIS A 79 -15.22 14.51 -8.34
N PHE A 80 -15.34 13.48 -7.49
CA PHE A 80 -15.92 12.19 -7.88
C PHE A 80 -17.45 12.27 -8.11
N THR A 81 -18.14 13.20 -7.44
CA THR A 81 -19.56 13.42 -7.65
C THR A 81 -19.80 14.13 -8.98
N ASP A 82 -19.00 15.14 -9.28
CA ASP A 82 -19.11 15.94 -10.53
C ASP A 82 -18.58 15.16 -11.75
N ASN A 83 -17.60 14.29 -11.53
CA ASN A 83 -17.01 13.43 -12.54
C ASN A 83 -17.14 11.96 -12.12
N PRO A 84 -18.35 11.38 -12.16
CA PRO A 84 -18.51 10.00 -11.76
C PRO A 84 -17.66 9.13 -12.68
N MET A 85 -16.58 8.57 -12.12
CA MET A 85 -15.82 7.56 -12.84
C MET A 85 -16.80 6.43 -13.14
N LYS A 86 -17.03 6.19 -14.43
CA LYS A 86 -17.82 5.04 -14.84
C LYS A 86 -17.16 3.80 -14.22
N PRO A 87 -17.84 3.07 -13.34
CA PRO A 87 -17.21 1.92 -12.74
C PRO A 87 -16.77 1.00 -13.86
N LEU A 88 -15.45 0.80 -13.97
CA LEU A 88 -14.91 -0.18 -14.90
C LEU A 88 -15.57 -1.51 -14.56
N LYS A 89 -16.15 -2.15 -15.56
CA LYS A 89 -16.70 -3.50 -15.37
C LYS A 89 -15.60 -4.37 -14.75
N LEU A 90 -15.98 -5.31 -13.91
CA LEU A 90 -15.01 -6.21 -13.25
C LEU A 90 -14.06 -6.86 -14.27
N GLU A 91 -14.56 -7.18 -15.44
CA GLU A 91 -13.81 -7.69 -16.58
C GLU A 91 -12.72 -6.73 -17.04
N GLU A 92 -13.05 -5.44 -17.20
CA GLU A 92 -12.08 -4.40 -17.61
C GLU A 92 -10.99 -4.18 -16.54
N ARG A 93 -11.36 -4.30 -15.25
CA ARG A 93 -10.39 -4.23 -14.14
C ARG A 93 -9.48 -5.45 -14.10
N LEU A 94 -10.02 -6.63 -14.34
CA LEU A 94 -9.25 -7.86 -14.46
C LEU A 94 -8.28 -7.81 -15.62
N ASP A 95 -8.70 -7.31 -16.79
CA ASP A 95 -7.84 -7.16 -17.94
C ASP A 95 -6.70 -6.16 -17.69
N GLN A 96 -6.98 -5.06 -17.01
CA GLN A 96 -5.94 -4.11 -16.60
C GLN A 96 -4.90 -4.74 -15.66
N VAL A 97 -5.36 -5.45 -14.64
CA VAL A 97 -4.47 -6.18 -13.71
C VAL A 97 -3.67 -7.23 -14.46
N HIS A 98 -4.31 -8.02 -15.32
CA HIS A 98 -3.65 -9.04 -16.13
C HIS A 98 -2.54 -8.45 -17.01
N ASN A 99 -2.83 -7.35 -17.71
CA ASN A 99 -1.85 -6.65 -18.55
C ASN A 99 -0.70 -6.07 -17.72
N THR A 100 -0.98 -5.53 -16.55
CA THR A 100 0.05 -5.02 -15.64
C THR A 100 0.97 -6.13 -15.16
N VAL A 101 0.42 -7.26 -14.72
CA VAL A 101 1.20 -8.44 -14.31
C VAL A 101 2.06 -8.97 -15.47
N LYS A 102 1.49 -9.05 -16.68
CA LYS A 102 2.23 -9.48 -17.87
C LYS A 102 3.42 -8.58 -18.19
N ASN A 103 3.23 -7.25 -18.10
CA ASN A 103 4.30 -6.28 -18.32
C ASN A 103 5.41 -6.39 -17.27
N LEU A 104 5.04 -6.55 -15.98
CA LEU A 104 6.00 -6.77 -14.89
C LEU A 104 6.80 -8.06 -15.10
N THR A 105 6.17 -9.13 -15.54
CA THR A 105 6.85 -10.40 -15.86
C THR A 105 7.87 -10.23 -16.99
N LEU A 106 7.52 -9.49 -18.04
CA LEU A 106 8.44 -9.17 -19.13
C LEU A 106 9.65 -8.37 -18.65
N LEU A 107 9.44 -7.34 -17.83
CA LEU A 107 10.51 -6.54 -17.26
C LEU A 107 11.44 -7.37 -16.36
N LEU A 108 10.89 -8.23 -15.51
CA LEU A 108 11.68 -9.15 -14.68
C LEU A 108 12.55 -10.09 -15.51
N ASN A 109 12.01 -10.63 -16.60
CA ASN A 109 12.77 -11.49 -17.51
C ASN A 109 13.90 -10.72 -18.19
N GLN A 110 13.66 -9.48 -18.63
CA GLN A 110 14.71 -8.62 -19.22
C GLN A 110 15.82 -8.31 -18.20
N MET A 111 15.45 -7.97 -16.97
CA MET A 111 16.41 -7.74 -15.88
C MET A 111 17.24 -8.99 -15.60
N SER A 112 16.61 -10.17 -15.54
CA SER A 112 17.30 -11.44 -15.33
C SER A 112 18.32 -11.73 -16.44
N GLN A 113 17.95 -11.52 -17.70
CA GLN A 113 18.85 -11.69 -18.85
C GLN A 113 20.03 -10.71 -18.79
N THR A 114 19.76 -9.45 -18.42
CA THR A 114 20.81 -8.44 -18.26
C THR A 114 21.79 -8.84 -17.16
N LEU A 115 21.30 -9.29 -16.01
CA LEU A 115 22.13 -9.78 -14.91
C LEU A 115 22.97 -10.98 -15.31
N GLN A 116 22.42 -11.93 -16.04
CA GLN A 116 23.17 -13.08 -16.57
C GLN A 116 24.28 -12.65 -17.53
N THR A 117 23.99 -11.69 -18.40
CA THR A 117 24.96 -11.13 -19.32
C THR A 117 26.10 -10.39 -18.60
N LEU A 118 25.78 -9.64 -17.56
CA LEU A 118 26.77 -8.96 -16.72
C LEU A 118 27.63 -9.96 -15.95
N ASN A 119 27.02 -10.98 -15.37
CA ASN A 119 27.73 -12.02 -14.60
C ASN A 119 28.67 -12.83 -15.49
N SER A 120 28.30 -13.08 -16.74
CA SER A 120 29.17 -13.77 -17.72
C SER A 120 30.38 -12.92 -18.17
N LYS A 121 30.33 -11.60 -18.01
CA LYS A 121 31.40 -10.68 -18.35
C LYS A 121 32.37 -10.38 -17.19
N VAL A 122 32.05 -10.83 -15.97
CA VAL A 122 32.97 -10.73 -14.83
C VAL A 122 34.08 -11.79 -15.03
N PRO A 123 35.34 -11.39 -15.23
CA PRO A 123 36.43 -12.36 -15.36
C PRO A 123 36.58 -13.12 -14.04
N GLN A 124 36.45 -14.45 -14.12
CA GLN A 124 36.72 -15.34 -13.01
C GLN A 124 38.25 -15.45 -12.79
N SER A 125 38.87 -14.38 -12.33
CA SER A 125 40.28 -14.36 -11.95
C SER A 125 40.45 -13.94 -10.49
N VAL A 126 40.02 -14.81 -9.60
CA VAL A 126 40.63 -14.90 -8.29
C VAL A 126 41.36 -16.23 -8.27
N PRO A 127 42.70 -16.26 -8.34
CA PRO A 127 43.46 -17.47 -8.14
C PRO A 127 43.18 -17.96 -6.72
N PRO A 128 43.10 -19.29 -6.48
CA PRO A 128 42.94 -19.81 -5.14
C PRO A 128 44.11 -19.34 -4.26
N ALA A 129 43.78 -18.75 -3.13
CA ALA A 129 44.77 -18.33 -2.16
C ALA A 129 45.66 -19.52 -1.83
N THR A 130 46.93 -19.46 -2.24
CA THR A 130 47.97 -20.40 -1.91
C THR A 130 48.07 -20.43 -0.39
N GLN A 131 47.65 -21.53 0.23
CA GLN A 131 47.90 -21.79 1.66
C GLN A 131 49.42 -21.81 1.81
N GLN A 132 49.98 -20.77 2.42
CA GLN A 132 51.33 -20.78 2.87
C GLN A 132 51.45 -21.87 3.98
N VAL A 133 52.08 -22.94 3.61
CA VAL A 133 52.51 -23.98 4.58
C VAL A 133 53.58 -23.32 5.44
N VAL A 134 53.22 -23.01 6.68
CA VAL A 134 54.16 -22.57 7.69
C VAL A 134 55.06 -23.77 8.06
N PRO A 135 56.40 -23.70 7.90
CA PRO A 135 57.28 -24.78 8.31
C PRO A 135 57.25 -24.97 9.85
N PRO A 136 57.35 -26.18 10.34
CA PRO A 136 57.33 -26.46 11.79
C PRO A 136 58.53 -25.82 12.48
N GLN A 137 58.31 -25.13 13.58
CA GLN A 137 59.34 -24.54 14.43
C GLN A 137 60.09 -25.68 15.18
N PRO A 138 61.45 -25.59 15.33
CA PRO A 138 62.22 -26.55 16.10
C PRO A 138 61.92 -26.43 17.58
N GLN A 139 61.66 -27.58 18.19
CA GLN A 139 61.47 -27.68 19.63
C GLN A 139 62.79 -27.55 20.36
N PRO A 140 62.85 -26.86 21.52
CA PRO A 140 64.07 -26.81 22.33
C PRO A 140 64.33 -28.18 22.99
N GLN A 141 65.51 -28.68 22.76
CA GLN A 141 66.07 -29.85 23.46
C GLN A 141 66.45 -29.43 24.87
N GLN A 142 65.97 -30.17 25.87
CA GLN A 142 66.58 -30.30 27.19
C GLN A 142 67.37 -31.61 27.26
#